data_929d87c4bdf6303d421ca1907743574f
#
_entry.id   929d87c4bdf6303d421ca1907743574f
#
_cell.length_a   1.000
_cell.length_b   1.000
_cell.length_c   1.000
_cell.angle_alpha   90.00
_cell.angle_beta   90.00
_cell.angle_gamma   90.00
#
_symmetry.space_group_name_H-M   'P 1'
#
loop_
_entity.id
_entity.type
_entity.pdbx_description
1 polymer ?
#
loop_
_entity_poly.entity_id
_entity_poly.type
_entity_poly.pdbx_seq_one_letter_code
_entity_poly.pdbx_strand_id
1 'polypeptide(L)'
;MKKIFLGLILFLFFRCDSKKPQNKIGVQFFLDVKYPELYEKAFVKLRKQIEPILDGGKMTIAKIHDGEVMNANYYTLITAEDIKHLRFILDTIPKTQYHKDYKVKIGLEKGDVKI
;
A
#
# COMPACT_ATOMS: atom_id res chain seq x y z
N MET A 1 15.98 -0.96 -3.04
CA MET A 1 16.41 -1.50 -2.65
C MET A 1 16.01 -2.78 -2.28
N LYS A 2 16.60 -3.61 -2.27
CA LYS A 2 16.28 -4.80 -2.05
C LYS A 2 15.61 -5.07 -0.79
N LYS A 3 15.68 -4.22 0.14
CA LYS A 3 15.02 -4.42 1.32
C LYS A 3 13.60 -4.61 1.16
N ILE A 4 12.94 -3.91 0.35
CA ILE A 4 11.53 -3.98 0.16
C ILE A 4 11.17 -5.32 -0.37
N PHE A 5 11.95 -5.82 -1.28
CA PHE A 5 11.66 -7.08 -1.79
C PHE A 5 11.82 -8.16 -0.81
N LEU A 6 12.81 -8.04 0.05
CA LEU A 6 13.01 -9.03 1.05
C LEU A 6 11.83 -9.14 1.96
N GLY A 7 11.26 -8.02 2.32
CA GLY A 7 10.11 -8.04 3.17
C GLY A 7 8.97 -8.76 2.52
N LEU A 8 8.81 -8.57 1.26
CA LEU A 8 7.74 -9.17 0.54
C LEU A 8 7.92 -10.67 0.50
N ILE A 9 9.10 -11.12 0.26
CA ILE A 9 9.36 -12.52 0.20
C ILE A 9 9.10 -13.19 1.52
N LEU A 10 9.49 -12.57 2.60
CA LEU A 10 9.24 -13.14 3.89
C LEU A 10 7.76 -13.28 4.13
N PHE A 11 7.02 -12.31 3.69
CA PHE A 11 5.61 -12.33 3.86
C PHE A 11 5.03 -13.55 3.15
N LEU A 12 5.52 -13.88 2.02
CA LEU A 12 5.03 -15.01 1.29
C LEU A 12 5.35 -16.31 2.01
N PHE A 13 6.46 -16.37 2.65
CA PHE A 13 6.80 -17.55 3.39
C PHE A 13 5.80 -17.84 4.46
N PHE A 14 5.35 -16.80 5.14
CA PHE A 14 4.38 -17.02 6.14
C PHE A 14 3.16 -17.64 5.56
N ARG A 15 2.84 -17.28 4.35
CA ARG A 15 1.67 -17.82 3.76
C ARG A 15 1.84 -19.29 3.55
N CYS A 16 3.01 -19.68 3.25
CA CYS A 16 3.24 -21.04 2.94
C CYS A 16 2.98 -21.95 4.08
N ASP A 17 3.01 -21.43 5.26
CA ASP A 17 2.78 -22.25 6.38
C ASP A 17 1.38 -22.66 6.52
N SER A 18 0.45 -22.00 5.90
CA SER A 18 -0.90 -22.29 6.15
C SER A 18 -1.26 -23.51 5.41
N LYS A 19 -2.16 -24.24 5.89
CA LYS A 19 -2.56 -25.35 5.21
C LYS A 19 -3.18 -25.03 3.95
N LYS A 20 -3.75 -23.87 3.83
CA LYS A 20 -4.34 -23.49 2.64
C LYS A 20 -3.32 -22.88 1.85
N PRO A 21 -3.05 -23.20 0.72
CA PRO A 21 -2.07 -22.60 -0.13
C PRO A 21 -2.53 -21.29 -0.63
N GLN A 22 -2.74 -20.40 0.22
CA GLN A 22 -3.16 -19.15 -0.19
C GLN A 22 -2.04 -18.36 -0.66
N ASN A 23 -1.37 -18.47 -1.56
CA ASN A 23 -0.22 -17.76 -2.05
C ASN A 23 -0.48 -16.32 -2.31
N LYS A 24 -0.78 -15.58 -1.29
CA LYS A 24 -1.01 -14.17 -1.49
C LYS A 24 0.29 -13.47 -1.74
N ILE A 25 0.24 -12.46 -2.56
CA ILE A 25 1.42 -11.71 -2.93
C ILE A 25 1.11 -10.26 -2.69
N GLY A 26 2.10 -9.46 -2.39
CA GLY A 26 1.87 -8.06 -2.11
C GLY A 26 3.02 -7.17 -2.48
N VAL A 27 2.80 -5.87 -2.36
CA VAL A 27 3.83 -4.88 -2.60
C VAL A 27 3.75 -3.87 -1.47
N GLN A 28 4.89 -3.36 -1.09
CA GLN A 28 4.98 -2.44 0.02
C GLN A 28 5.64 -1.16 -0.45
N PHE A 29 5.04 -0.03 -0.10
CA PHE A 29 5.61 1.25 -0.44
C PHE A 29 5.93 1.98 0.85
N PHE A 30 7.11 2.59 0.93
CA PHE A 30 7.48 3.36 2.11
C PHE A 30 7.27 4.82 1.81
N LEU A 31 6.72 5.56 2.76
CA LEU A 31 6.32 6.93 2.55
C LEU A 31 6.82 7.85 3.66
N ASP A 32 7.22 9.04 3.27
CA ASP A 32 7.58 10.07 4.22
C ASP A 32 6.41 11.05 4.22
N VAL A 33 5.61 11.03 5.28
CA VAL A 33 4.37 11.80 5.36
C VAL A 33 4.52 12.97 6.31
N LYS A 34 4.26 14.17 5.80
CA LYS A 34 4.42 15.36 6.58
C LYS A 34 3.22 15.63 7.50
N TYR A 35 2.03 15.33 7.03
CA TYR A 35 0.81 15.55 7.81
C TYR A 35 0.06 14.25 8.04
N PRO A 36 0.44 13.52 9.08
CA PRO A 36 -0.12 12.18 9.29
C PRO A 36 -1.63 12.09 9.41
N GLU A 37 -2.24 13.01 10.12
CA GLU A 37 -3.67 12.93 10.29
C GLU A 37 -4.42 13.11 8.99
N LEU A 38 -3.97 14.05 8.20
CA LEU A 38 -4.59 14.31 6.92
C LEU A 38 -4.40 13.10 6.02
N TYR A 39 -3.21 12.54 6.04
CA TYR A 39 -2.89 11.39 5.22
C TYR A 39 -3.78 10.20 5.59
N GLU A 40 -3.94 9.94 6.88
CA GLU A 40 -4.71 8.80 7.32
C GLU A 40 -6.18 8.95 6.93
N LYS A 41 -6.73 10.14 7.07
CA LYS A 41 -8.11 10.35 6.71
C LYS A 41 -8.33 10.18 5.21
N ALA A 42 -7.40 10.72 4.44
CA ALA A 42 -7.52 10.62 2.99
C ALA A 42 -7.41 9.17 2.55
N PHE A 43 -6.54 8.41 3.21
CA PHE A 43 -6.36 7.01 2.87
C PHE A 43 -7.63 6.21 3.16
N VAL A 44 -8.26 6.45 4.29
CA VAL A 44 -9.45 5.71 4.65
C VAL A 44 -10.55 5.96 3.61
N LYS A 45 -10.66 7.20 3.18
CA LYS A 45 -11.66 7.54 2.18
C LYS A 45 -11.36 6.83 0.86
N LEU A 46 -10.12 6.87 0.43
CA LEU A 46 -9.74 6.24 -0.81
C LEU A 46 -10.02 4.75 -0.74
N ARG A 47 -9.66 4.12 0.36
CA ARG A 47 -9.81 2.70 0.47
C ARG A 47 -11.26 2.28 0.33
N LYS A 48 -12.17 3.03 0.90
CA LYS A 48 -13.57 2.71 0.78
C LYS A 48 -14.04 2.87 -0.65
N GLN A 49 -13.53 3.87 -1.34
CA GLN A 49 -13.95 4.14 -2.70
C GLN A 49 -13.45 3.09 -3.69
N ILE A 50 -12.28 2.53 -3.43
CA ILE A 50 -11.70 1.57 -4.36
C ILE A 50 -11.94 0.12 -3.96
N GLU A 51 -12.75 -0.10 -2.93
CA GLU A 51 -12.99 -1.46 -2.49
C GLU A 51 -13.42 -2.40 -3.60
N PRO A 52 -14.30 -2.01 -4.51
CA PRO A 52 -14.68 -2.91 -5.59
C PRO A 52 -13.50 -3.28 -6.49
N ILE A 53 -12.52 -2.39 -6.62
CA ILE A 53 -11.38 -2.66 -7.45
C ILE A 53 -10.48 -3.68 -6.77
N LEU A 54 -10.40 -3.61 -5.44
CA LEU A 54 -9.56 -4.55 -4.71
C LEU A 54 -10.08 -5.97 -4.83
N ASP A 55 -11.39 -6.11 -4.90
CA ASP A 55 -12.02 -7.42 -5.14
C ASP A 55 -11.36 -8.53 -4.32
N GLY A 56 -11.36 -8.37 -3.03
CA GLY A 56 -10.75 -9.37 -2.15
C GLY A 56 -9.31 -9.11 -1.81
N GLY A 57 -8.68 -8.22 -2.51
CA GLY A 57 -7.34 -7.81 -2.12
C GLY A 57 -7.41 -6.88 -0.94
N LYS A 58 -6.27 -6.51 -0.40
CA LYS A 58 -6.24 -5.63 0.75
C LYS A 58 -5.25 -4.51 0.55
N MET A 59 -5.58 -3.36 1.12
CA MET A 59 -4.70 -2.23 1.08
C MET A 59 -4.72 -1.62 2.46
N THR A 60 -3.57 -1.56 3.11
CA THR A 60 -3.48 -1.06 4.47
C THR A 60 -2.31 -0.14 4.61
N ILE A 61 -2.32 0.69 5.64
CA ILE A 61 -1.19 1.54 5.96
C ILE A 61 -0.80 1.28 7.39
N ALA A 62 0.43 1.56 7.71
CA ALA A 62 0.89 1.43 9.08
C ALA A 62 1.94 2.49 9.35
N LYS A 63 2.03 2.90 10.60
CA LYS A 63 2.98 3.89 11.02
C LYS A 63 4.24 3.16 11.45
N ILE A 64 5.39 3.71 11.13
CA ILE A 64 6.64 3.13 11.53
C ILE A 64 7.05 3.82 12.81
N HIS A 65 7.14 3.04 13.88
CA HIS A 65 7.41 3.62 15.18
C HIS A 65 8.88 3.65 15.58
N ASP A 66 9.58 2.62 15.32
CA ASP A 66 10.94 2.55 15.78
C ASP A 66 11.90 2.85 14.68
N GLY A 67 12.49 3.98 14.73
CA GLY A 67 13.44 4.35 13.75
C GLY A 67 12.79 4.49 12.43
N GLU A 68 13.55 4.76 11.43
CA GLU A 68 13.02 4.96 10.14
C GLU A 68 13.53 3.96 9.17
N VAL A 69 12.71 3.57 8.27
CA VAL A 69 13.12 2.67 7.22
C VAL A 69 13.14 3.53 5.98
N MET A 70 14.34 3.80 5.47
CA MET A 70 14.49 4.60 4.24
C MET A 70 13.89 6.00 4.40
N ASN A 71 14.04 6.56 5.58
CA ASN A 71 13.53 7.89 5.88
C ASN A 71 12.02 7.98 5.77
N ALA A 72 11.35 6.90 6.06
CA ALA A 72 9.90 6.87 5.95
C ALA A 72 9.27 6.73 7.32
N ASN A 73 8.08 7.25 7.47
CA ASN A 73 7.35 7.10 8.72
C ASN A 73 6.05 6.31 8.53
N TYR A 74 5.73 5.94 7.31
CA TYR A 74 4.56 5.12 7.04
C TYR A 74 4.87 4.12 5.94
N TYR A 75 4.09 3.06 5.86
CA TYR A 75 4.16 2.22 4.69
C TYR A 75 2.74 1.83 4.28
N THR A 76 2.57 1.53 3.01
CA THR A 76 1.33 1.02 2.47
C THR A 76 1.61 -0.38 1.97
N LEU A 77 0.73 -1.31 2.30
CA LEU A 77 0.87 -2.68 1.84
C LEU A 77 -0.36 -3.03 1.04
N ILE A 78 -0.17 -3.53 -0.17
CA ILE A 78 -1.26 -3.98 -1.00
C ILE A 78 -1.04 -5.45 -1.28
N THR A 79 -2.03 -6.29 -0.99
CA THR A 79 -1.90 -7.72 -1.22
C THR A 79 -3.03 -8.20 -2.11
N ALA A 80 -2.78 -9.26 -2.82
CA ALA A 80 -3.76 -9.85 -3.72
C ALA A 80 -3.53 -11.34 -3.78
N GLU A 81 -4.41 -12.05 -4.44
CA GLU A 81 -4.30 -13.48 -4.49
C GLU A 81 -3.19 -13.97 -5.38
N ASP A 82 -2.92 -13.28 -6.44
CA ASP A 82 -1.84 -13.69 -7.34
C ASP A 82 -1.32 -12.45 -8.05
N ILE A 83 -0.33 -12.64 -8.87
CA ILE A 83 0.34 -11.54 -9.52
C ILE A 83 -0.56 -10.84 -10.52
N LYS A 84 -1.44 -11.58 -11.14
CA LYS A 84 -2.33 -11.01 -12.10
C LYS A 84 -3.32 -10.07 -11.40
N HIS A 85 -3.86 -10.50 -10.28
CA HIS A 85 -4.77 -9.68 -9.49
C HIS A 85 -4.04 -8.44 -8.96
N LEU A 86 -2.81 -8.61 -8.50
CA LEU A 86 -2.03 -7.50 -7.99
C LEU A 86 -1.76 -6.48 -9.09
N ARG A 87 -1.43 -6.94 -10.28
CA ARG A 87 -1.20 -6.04 -11.38
C ARG A 87 -2.46 -5.26 -11.75
N PHE A 88 -3.59 -5.95 -11.73
CA PHE A 88 -4.84 -5.29 -12.03
C PHE A 88 -5.08 -4.14 -11.05
N ILE A 89 -4.84 -4.39 -9.76
CA ILE A 89 -5.02 -3.36 -8.74
C ILE A 89 -4.07 -2.19 -8.97
N LEU A 90 -2.80 -2.50 -9.19
CA LEU A 90 -1.80 -1.45 -9.35
C LEU A 90 -1.99 -0.64 -10.63
N ASP A 91 -2.56 -1.24 -11.65
CA ASP A 91 -2.80 -0.53 -12.90
C ASP A 91 -4.11 0.24 -12.88
N THR A 92 -5.09 -0.23 -12.14
CA THR A 92 -6.42 0.35 -12.17
C THR A 92 -6.59 1.51 -11.23
N ILE A 93 -6.12 1.38 -10.00
CA ILE A 93 -6.32 2.42 -9.00
C ILE A 93 -5.82 3.79 -9.47
N PRO A 94 -4.63 3.92 -10.03
CA PRO A 94 -4.14 5.24 -10.43
C PRO A 94 -4.95 5.90 -11.52
N LYS A 95 -5.76 5.11 -12.25
CA LYS A 95 -6.57 5.67 -13.31
C LYS A 95 -7.89 6.21 -12.81
N THR A 96 -8.23 5.95 -11.56
CA THR A 96 -9.50 6.40 -11.03
C THR A 96 -9.42 7.85 -10.60
N GLN A 97 -10.56 8.52 -10.62
CA GLN A 97 -10.61 9.88 -10.14
C GLN A 97 -10.40 9.89 -8.63
N TYR A 98 -10.82 8.83 -7.94
CA TYR A 98 -10.62 8.71 -6.51
C TYR A 98 -9.15 8.84 -6.14
N HIS A 99 -8.28 8.18 -6.89
CA HIS A 99 -6.85 8.21 -6.60
C HIS A 99 -6.27 9.58 -6.95
N LYS A 100 -6.74 10.18 -8.01
CA LYS A 100 -6.26 11.49 -8.39
C LYS A 100 -6.62 12.52 -7.34
N ASP A 101 -7.84 12.44 -6.80
CA ASP A 101 -8.25 13.34 -5.74
C ASP A 101 -7.45 13.07 -4.47
N TYR A 102 -7.17 11.82 -4.20
CA TYR A 102 -6.39 11.43 -3.04
C TYR A 102 -4.98 12.04 -3.11
N LYS A 103 -4.35 11.98 -4.28
CA LYS A 103 -3.00 12.53 -4.43
C LYS A 103 -2.98 14.03 -4.16
N VAL A 104 -4.00 14.72 -4.59
CA VAL A 104 -4.06 16.15 -4.36
C VAL A 104 -4.28 16.42 -2.86
N LYS A 105 -5.17 15.64 -2.25
CA LYS A 105 -5.49 15.85 -0.87
C LYS A 105 -4.30 15.63 0.04
N ILE A 106 -3.48 14.64 -0.22
CA ILE A 106 -2.33 14.38 0.62
C ILE A 106 -1.13 15.23 0.25
N GLY A 107 -1.25 16.03 -0.80
CA GLY A 107 -0.17 16.93 -1.17
C GLY A 107 1.02 16.26 -1.82
N LEU A 108 0.77 15.22 -2.59
CA LEU A 108 1.87 14.47 -3.20
C LEU A 108 2.72 15.36 -4.10
N GLU A 109 2.10 16.18 -4.91
CA GLU A 109 2.86 17.04 -5.79
C GLU A 109 3.56 18.17 -5.08
N LYS A 110 3.09 18.52 -3.91
CA LYS A 110 3.72 19.57 -3.16
C LYS A 110 4.88 19.04 -2.32
N GLY A 111 5.06 17.74 -2.29
CA GLY A 111 6.12 17.16 -1.49
C GLY A 111 5.73 16.87 -0.05
N ASP A 112 4.44 16.94 0.27
CA ASP A 112 4.00 16.65 1.63
C ASP A 112 4.03 15.14 1.90
N VAL A 113 4.05 14.34 0.85
CA VAL A 113 4.21 12.90 0.97
C VAL A 113 5.24 12.52 -0.07
N LYS A 114 6.28 11.83 0.33
CA LYS A 114 7.32 11.37 -0.60
C LYS A 114 7.40 9.86 -0.55
N ILE A 115 7.58 9.27 -1.66
CA ILE A 115 7.65 7.82 -1.78
C ILE A 115 9.07 7.35 -1.96
#